data_b26a9c04c1102b411e5219bd1976e0c7
#
_entry.id   b26a9c04c1102b411e5219bd1976e0c7
#
_cell.length_a   1.000
_cell.length_b   1.000
_cell.length_c   1.000
_cell.angle_alpha   90.00
_cell.angle_beta   90.00
_cell.angle_gamma   90.00
#
_symmetry.space_group_name_H-M   'P 1'
#
loop_
_entity.id
_entity.type
_entity.pdbx_description
1 polymer ?
#
loop_
_entity_poly.entity_id
_entity_poly.type
_entity_poly.pdbx_seq_one_letter_code
_entity_poly.pdbx_strand_id
1 'polypeptide(L)'
;MSTTTMKELYKEERPYEKCVKAGAAALSDAELLAVVMRTGTRGENACQLAGRILSLPGCEGLKGLNRISMERLMDVRGIGQVKAVQLKCVAELAARMAKAKAAERLAFDTPETIADYFMEDLRYAEQEQLHVLD
;
A
#
# COMPACT_ATOMS: atom_id res chain seq x y z
N MET A 1 3.96 -3.51 -34.26
CA MET A 1 2.94 -2.70 -34.08
C MET A 1 2.66 -2.30 -32.69
N SER A 2 2.57 -3.17 -31.98
CA SER A 2 2.06 -2.97 -30.75
C SER A 2 2.94 -2.31 -29.77
N THR A 3 4.25 -2.46 -29.83
CA THR A 3 5.12 -1.88 -28.83
C THR A 3 5.07 -0.36 -28.79
N THR A 4 5.12 0.26 -29.95
CA THR A 4 5.04 1.70 -30.04
C THR A 4 3.66 2.17 -29.59
N THR A 5 2.65 1.48 -30.04
CA THR A 5 1.28 1.78 -29.67
C THR A 5 1.06 1.63 -28.17
N MET A 6 1.66 0.62 -27.58
CA MET A 6 1.56 0.44 -26.13
C MET A 6 2.25 1.54 -25.39
N LYS A 7 3.39 1.99 -25.86
CA LYS A 7 4.10 3.11 -25.25
C LYS A 7 3.28 4.39 -25.31
N GLU A 8 2.61 4.63 -26.44
CA GLU A 8 1.77 5.79 -26.60
C GLU A 8 0.50 5.70 -25.77
N LEU A 9 -0.10 4.53 -25.72
CA LEU A 9 -1.23 4.26 -24.85
C LEU A 9 -0.85 4.51 -23.40
N TYR A 10 0.29 4.02 -23.00
CA TYR A 10 0.73 4.20 -21.63
C TYR A 10 1.07 5.64 -21.29
N LYS A 11 1.35 6.46 -22.30
CA LYS A 11 1.59 7.87 -22.05
C LYS A 11 0.32 8.55 -21.56
N GLU A 12 -0.82 8.15 -22.11
CA GLU A 12 -2.12 8.72 -21.70
C GLU A 12 -2.76 7.95 -20.56
N GLU A 13 -2.46 6.64 -20.46
CA GLU A 13 -3.09 5.76 -19.49
C GLU A 13 -2.15 5.35 -18.37
N ARG A 14 -0.98 5.95 -18.27
CA ARG A 14 -0.08 5.66 -17.16
C ARG A 14 -0.79 5.95 -15.84
N PRO A 15 -0.58 5.10 -14.84
CA PRO A 15 -1.22 5.29 -13.54
C PRO A 15 -1.04 6.70 -12.99
N TYR A 16 0.13 7.28 -13.18
CA TYR A 16 0.41 8.64 -12.72
C TYR A 16 -0.53 9.64 -13.37
N GLU A 17 -0.61 9.63 -14.69
CA GLU A 17 -1.48 10.55 -15.44
C GLU A 17 -2.95 10.31 -15.16
N LYS A 18 -3.31 9.06 -15.01
CA LYS A 18 -4.67 8.68 -14.66
C LYS A 18 -5.03 9.24 -13.28
N CYS A 19 -4.10 9.18 -12.36
CA CYS A 19 -4.30 9.73 -11.01
C CYS A 19 -4.49 11.24 -11.07
N VAL A 20 -3.69 11.93 -11.87
CA VAL A 20 -3.80 13.38 -12.03
C VAL A 20 -5.16 13.77 -12.60
N LYS A 21 -5.63 13.01 -13.59
CA LYS A 21 -6.90 13.33 -14.26
C LYS A 21 -8.13 12.93 -13.45
N ALA A 22 -8.11 11.76 -12.87
CA ALA A 22 -9.31 11.17 -12.27
C ALA A 22 -9.22 10.94 -10.76
N GLY A 23 -8.05 11.15 -10.17
CA GLY A 23 -7.87 10.94 -8.75
C GLY A 23 -7.42 9.52 -8.41
N ALA A 24 -6.86 9.37 -7.23
CA ALA A 24 -6.32 8.08 -6.78
C ALA A 24 -7.40 7.00 -6.65
N ALA A 25 -8.62 7.40 -6.32
CA ALA A 25 -9.71 6.46 -6.16
C ALA A 25 -10.06 5.72 -7.45
N ALA A 26 -9.68 6.28 -8.61
CA ALA A 26 -9.95 5.69 -9.90
C ALA A 26 -8.94 4.61 -10.28
N LEU A 27 -7.88 4.45 -9.52
CA LEU A 27 -6.81 3.50 -9.82
C LEU A 27 -7.09 2.14 -9.20
N SER A 28 -6.66 1.09 -9.90
CA SER A 28 -6.68 -0.26 -9.35
C SER A 28 -5.57 -0.40 -8.31
N ASP A 29 -5.60 -1.49 -7.55
CA ASP A 29 -4.55 -1.77 -6.55
C ASP A 29 -3.17 -1.80 -7.20
N ALA A 30 -3.06 -2.49 -8.33
CA ALA A 30 -1.79 -2.56 -9.05
C ALA A 30 -1.35 -1.20 -9.55
N GLU A 31 -2.28 -0.40 -10.03
CA GLU A 31 -1.97 0.95 -10.50
C GLU A 31 -1.48 1.85 -9.37
N LEU A 32 -2.10 1.74 -8.20
CA LEU A 32 -1.65 2.50 -7.03
C LEU A 32 -0.22 2.16 -6.64
N LEU A 33 0.08 0.86 -6.58
CA LEU A 33 1.44 0.43 -6.29
C LEU A 33 2.42 0.86 -7.36
N ALA A 34 1.98 0.83 -8.63
CA ALA A 34 2.84 1.26 -9.74
C ALA A 34 3.23 2.72 -9.62
N VAL A 35 2.31 3.58 -9.18
CA VAL A 35 2.62 5.00 -8.97
C VAL A 35 3.67 5.16 -7.87
N VAL A 36 3.53 4.40 -6.79
CA VAL A 36 4.46 4.47 -5.66
C VAL A 36 5.85 3.95 -6.06
N MET A 37 5.90 2.82 -6.75
CA MET A 37 7.18 2.24 -7.19
C MET A 37 7.84 3.02 -8.31
N ARG A 38 7.05 3.63 -9.16
CA ARG A 38 7.44 4.46 -10.30
C ARG A 38 8.05 3.70 -11.48
N THR A 39 8.87 2.73 -11.23
CA THR A 39 9.56 1.98 -12.29
C THR A 39 9.31 0.50 -12.15
N GLY A 40 9.27 -0.19 -13.30
CA GLY A 40 9.21 -1.64 -13.31
C GLY A 40 10.60 -2.24 -13.33
N THR A 41 10.74 -3.34 -14.03
CA THR A 41 12.02 -3.99 -14.24
C THR A 41 12.20 -4.16 -15.74
N ARG A 42 13.37 -4.68 -16.13
CA ARG A 42 13.67 -4.89 -17.53
C ARG A 42 12.61 -5.83 -18.18
N GLY A 43 11.96 -5.31 -19.21
CA GLY A 43 10.93 -6.08 -19.93
C GLY A 43 9.56 -6.03 -19.29
N GLU A 44 9.38 -5.25 -18.23
CA GLU A 44 8.14 -5.22 -17.49
C GLU A 44 7.91 -3.82 -16.93
N ASN A 45 6.72 -3.26 -17.12
CA ASN A 45 6.43 -1.94 -16.56
C ASN A 45 6.05 -2.05 -15.09
N ALA A 46 5.92 -0.90 -14.42
CA ALA A 46 5.63 -0.86 -13.00
C ALA A 46 4.29 -1.52 -12.66
N CYS A 47 3.30 -1.37 -13.53
CA CYS A 47 1.99 -1.94 -13.31
C CYS A 47 2.00 -3.47 -13.35
N GLN A 48 2.76 -4.01 -14.30
CA GLN A 48 2.94 -5.46 -14.41
C GLN A 48 3.68 -6.02 -13.20
N LEU A 49 4.71 -5.31 -12.76
CA LEU A 49 5.47 -5.69 -11.58
C LEU A 49 4.57 -5.67 -10.34
N ALA A 50 3.76 -4.63 -10.20
CA ALA A 50 2.81 -4.52 -9.10
C ALA A 50 1.82 -5.69 -9.10
N GLY A 51 1.33 -6.06 -10.28
CA GLY A 51 0.45 -7.21 -10.43
C GLY A 51 1.08 -8.49 -9.95
N ARG A 52 2.35 -8.70 -10.29
CA ARG A 52 3.09 -9.89 -9.83
C ARG A 52 3.23 -9.92 -8.31
N ILE A 53 3.52 -8.76 -7.72
CA ILE A 53 3.65 -8.66 -6.26
C ILE A 53 2.33 -9.03 -5.58
N LEU A 54 1.25 -8.46 -6.07
CA LEU A 54 -0.06 -8.70 -5.47
C LEU A 54 -0.54 -10.14 -5.64
N SER A 55 0.02 -10.85 -6.63
CA SER A 55 -0.33 -12.24 -6.89
C SER A 55 0.56 -13.23 -6.16
N LEU A 56 1.54 -12.77 -5.42
CA LEU A 56 2.45 -13.68 -4.72
C LEU A 56 1.70 -14.52 -3.68
N PRO A 57 2.08 -15.80 -3.54
CA PRO A 57 1.56 -16.61 -2.44
C PRO A 57 1.89 -15.96 -1.10
N GLY A 58 0.90 -15.81 -0.26
CA GLY A 58 1.07 -15.13 1.02
C GLY A 58 0.76 -13.64 0.96
N CYS A 59 0.80 -13.05 -0.21
CA CYS A 59 0.40 -11.65 -0.39
C CYS A 59 -1.09 -11.55 -0.68
N GLU A 60 -1.54 -12.25 -1.71
CA GLU A 60 -2.96 -12.33 -2.06
C GLU A 60 -3.67 -10.98 -2.05
N GLY A 61 -3.13 -10.06 -2.81
CA GLY A 61 -3.64 -8.70 -2.88
C GLY A 61 -3.04 -7.80 -1.81
N LEU A 62 -3.63 -6.65 -1.62
CA LEU A 62 -3.12 -5.66 -0.68
C LEU A 62 -3.07 -6.14 0.77
N LYS A 63 -4.00 -7.00 1.14
CA LYS A 63 -4.07 -7.53 2.51
C LYS A 63 -2.77 -8.17 2.97
N GLY A 64 -2.16 -8.95 2.10
CA GLY A 64 -0.96 -9.69 2.43
C GLY A 64 0.31 -8.87 2.39
N LEU A 65 0.24 -7.69 1.80
CA LEU A 65 1.43 -6.85 1.66
C LEU A 65 2.04 -6.50 3.01
N ASN A 66 1.21 -6.37 4.02
CA ASN A 66 1.69 -6.06 5.37
C ASN A 66 2.35 -7.28 6.05
N ARG A 67 1.94 -8.48 5.65
CA ARG A 67 2.43 -9.72 6.27
C ARG A 67 3.65 -10.31 5.58
N ILE A 68 3.81 -10.03 4.29
CA ILE A 68 4.93 -10.59 3.54
C ILE A 68 6.24 -9.99 4.02
N SER A 69 7.28 -10.83 4.12
CA SER A 69 8.56 -10.35 4.63
C SER A 69 9.33 -9.56 3.58
N MET A 70 10.24 -8.73 4.06
CA MET A 70 11.17 -8.00 3.18
C MET A 70 11.96 -8.96 2.30
N GLU A 71 12.43 -10.05 2.89
CA GLU A 71 13.23 -11.03 2.18
C GLU A 71 12.45 -11.65 1.03
N ARG A 72 11.20 -11.98 1.30
CA ARG A 72 10.32 -12.56 0.29
C ARG A 72 10.06 -11.60 -0.84
N LEU A 73 9.86 -10.32 -0.52
CA LEU A 73 9.69 -9.29 -1.54
C LEU A 73 10.94 -9.15 -2.39
N MET A 74 12.10 -9.19 -1.76
CA MET A 74 13.37 -9.01 -2.47
C MET A 74 13.71 -10.22 -3.36
N ASP A 75 13.08 -11.36 -3.14
CA ASP A 75 13.23 -12.51 -4.01
C ASP A 75 12.50 -12.32 -5.35
N VAL A 76 11.59 -11.37 -5.41
CA VAL A 76 10.87 -11.09 -6.64
C VAL A 76 11.79 -10.33 -7.60
N ARG A 77 11.86 -10.84 -8.83
CA ARG A 77 12.68 -10.19 -9.84
C ARG A 77 12.21 -8.75 -10.08
N GLY A 78 13.12 -7.83 -9.99
CA GLY A 78 12.84 -6.41 -10.14
C GLY A 78 12.59 -5.68 -8.83
N ILE A 79 12.56 -6.40 -7.72
CA ILE A 79 12.37 -5.81 -6.40
C ILE A 79 13.70 -5.85 -5.65
N GLY A 80 14.34 -4.69 -5.58
CA GLY A 80 15.51 -4.53 -4.73
C GLY A 80 15.11 -3.99 -3.37
N GLN A 81 16.10 -3.64 -2.58
CA GLN A 81 15.88 -3.15 -1.23
C GLN A 81 14.99 -1.89 -1.22
N VAL A 82 15.23 -0.97 -2.13
CA VAL A 82 14.49 0.30 -2.18
C VAL A 82 13.00 0.06 -2.38
N LYS A 83 12.65 -0.75 -3.38
CA LYS A 83 11.24 -1.03 -3.65
C LYS A 83 10.59 -1.82 -2.53
N ALA A 84 11.33 -2.78 -1.95
CA ALA A 84 10.80 -3.56 -0.83
C ALA A 84 10.49 -2.66 0.36
N VAL A 85 11.39 -1.73 0.67
CA VAL A 85 11.17 -0.76 1.76
C VAL A 85 9.96 0.11 1.46
N GLN A 86 9.85 0.61 0.24
CA GLN A 86 8.70 1.43 -0.16
C GLN A 86 7.39 0.68 0.04
N LEU A 87 7.34 -0.57 -0.39
CA LEU A 87 6.14 -1.38 -0.29
C LEU A 87 5.77 -1.65 1.16
N LYS A 88 6.75 -1.97 1.99
CA LYS A 88 6.49 -2.22 3.41
C LYS A 88 6.05 -0.94 4.12
N CYS A 89 6.61 0.19 3.77
CA CYS A 89 6.19 1.47 4.36
C CYS A 89 4.78 1.83 3.94
N VAL A 90 4.42 1.60 2.68
CA VAL A 90 3.06 1.82 2.21
C VAL A 90 2.08 0.95 2.99
N ALA A 91 2.43 -0.32 3.17
CA ALA A 91 1.58 -1.26 3.92
C ALA A 91 1.40 -0.81 5.37
N GLU A 92 2.47 -0.33 5.98
CA GLU A 92 2.40 0.15 7.36
C GLU A 92 1.55 1.43 7.47
N LEU A 93 1.71 2.35 6.52
CA LEU A 93 0.87 3.56 6.49
C LEU A 93 -0.61 3.19 6.36
N ALA A 94 -0.91 2.25 5.48
CA ALA A 94 -2.29 1.79 5.31
C ALA A 94 -2.85 1.19 6.59
N ALA A 95 -2.03 0.41 7.29
CA ALA A 95 -2.43 -0.20 8.56
C ALA A 95 -2.74 0.86 9.62
N ARG A 96 -1.89 1.87 9.71
CA ARG A 96 -2.10 2.97 10.68
C ARG A 96 -3.32 3.81 10.34
N MET A 97 -3.54 4.05 9.05
CA MET A 97 -4.72 4.80 8.61
C MET A 97 -6.00 4.03 8.92
N ALA A 98 -6.00 2.72 8.72
CA ALA A 98 -7.14 1.89 9.04
C ALA A 98 -7.43 1.88 10.53
N LYS A 99 -6.38 1.83 11.35
CA LYS A 99 -6.49 1.87 12.80
C LYS A 99 -7.10 3.19 13.29
N ALA A 100 -6.60 4.29 12.75
CA ALA A 100 -7.09 5.63 13.10
C ALA A 100 -8.56 5.79 12.71
N LYS A 101 -8.93 5.29 11.54
CA LYS A 101 -10.29 5.35 11.06
C LYS A 101 -11.24 4.49 11.91
N ALA A 102 -10.78 3.33 12.32
CA ALA A 102 -11.56 2.45 13.19
C ALA A 102 -11.80 3.10 14.54
N ALA A 103 -10.79 3.71 15.13
CA ALA A 103 -10.91 4.42 16.38
C ALA A 103 -11.90 5.58 16.28
N GLU A 104 -11.82 6.33 15.19
CA GLU A 104 -12.71 7.44 14.92
C GLU A 104 -14.16 6.97 14.78
N ARG A 105 -14.36 5.87 14.06
CA ARG A 105 -15.69 5.30 13.87
C ARG A 105 -16.30 4.84 15.19
N LEU A 106 -15.50 4.22 16.04
CA LEU A 106 -15.93 3.81 17.36
C LEU A 106 -16.37 5.00 18.21
N ALA A 107 -15.67 6.12 18.09
CA ALA A 107 -15.97 7.32 18.85
C ALA A 107 -17.32 7.96 18.51
N PHE A 108 -17.90 7.60 17.36
CA PHE A 108 -19.19 8.17 16.95
C PHE A 108 -20.39 7.25 17.20
N ASP A 109 -20.16 5.94 17.40
CA ASP A 109 -21.26 4.99 17.43
C ASP A 109 -22.03 4.92 18.75
N THR A 110 -21.35 4.87 19.89
CA THR A 110 -22.03 4.84 21.20
C THR A 110 -21.16 5.60 22.21
N PRO A 111 -21.57 6.79 22.64
CA PRO A 111 -20.68 7.66 23.42
C PRO A 111 -20.14 7.07 24.71
N GLU A 112 -20.96 6.34 25.48
CA GLU A 112 -20.54 5.82 26.76
C GLU A 112 -19.65 4.60 26.69
N THR A 113 -20.07 3.60 25.92
CA THR A 113 -19.30 2.38 25.75
C THR A 113 -17.99 2.67 25.02
N ILE A 114 -18.04 3.65 24.14
CA ILE A 114 -16.89 4.04 23.34
C ILE A 114 -15.88 4.84 24.15
N ALA A 115 -16.35 5.65 25.08
CA ALA A 115 -15.41 6.39 25.93
C ALA A 115 -14.49 5.45 26.69
N ASP A 116 -15.04 4.39 27.25
CA ASP A 116 -14.25 3.40 27.98
C ASP A 116 -13.32 2.62 27.05
N TYR A 117 -13.82 2.19 25.90
CA TYR A 117 -13.03 1.46 24.93
C TYR A 117 -11.91 2.34 24.37
N PHE A 118 -12.22 3.59 24.10
CA PHE A 118 -11.25 4.55 23.58
C PHE A 118 -10.13 4.82 24.57
N MET A 119 -10.48 4.94 25.84
CA MET A 119 -9.48 5.16 26.87
C MET A 119 -8.52 3.99 27.02
N GLU A 120 -9.03 2.77 26.91
CA GLU A 120 -8.19 1.58 26.92
C GLU A 120 -7.26 1.52 25.73
N ASP A 121 -7.80 1.83 24.56
CA ASP A 121 -7.04 1.81 23.33
C ASP A 121 -5.94 2.86 23.32
N LEU A 122 -6.24 4.03 23.84
CA LEU A 122 -5.26 5.11 23.98
C LEU A 122 -4.13 4.74 24.92
N ARG A 123 -4.47 4.09 26.02
CA ARG A 123 -3.47 3.64 26.99
C ARG A 123 -2.53 2.63 26.34
N TYR A 124 -3.08 1.73 25.59
CA TYR A 124 -2.30 0.72 24.88
C TYR A 124 -1.39 1.33 23.83
N ALA A 125 -1.92 2.28 23.08
CA ALA A 125 -1.15 2.99 22.07
C ALA A 125 -0.02 3.82 22.68
N GLU A 126 -0.28 4.47 23.81
CA GLU A 126 0.75 5.22 24.51
C GLU A 126 1.90 4.33 24.97
N GLN A 127 1.59 3.17 25.48
CA GLN A 127 2.62 2.22 25.91
C GLN A 127 3.46 1.76 24.74
N GLU A 128 2.85 1.46 23.63
CA GLU A 128 3.56 1.05 22.41
C GLU A 128 4.42 2.18 21.87
N GLN A 129 3.90 3.40 21.88
CA GLN A 129 4.64 4.56 21.42
C GLN A 129 5.85 4.84 22.29
N LEU A 130 5.72 4.68 23.58
CA LEU A 130 6.84 4.84 24.50
C LEU A 130 7.94 3.84 24.21
N HIS A 131 7.58 2.62 23.87
CA HIS A 131 8.56 1.59 23.47
C HIS A 131 9.25 1.92 22.16
N VAL A 132 8.51 2.46 21.23
CA VAL A 132 9.05 2.82 19.92
C VAL A 132 9.98 4.03 19.99
N LEU A 133 9.63 4.99 20.86
CA LEU A 133 10.41 6.22 21.01
C LEU A 133 11.67 6.03 21.85
N ASP A 134 11.72 4.98 22.62
CA ASP A 134 12.92 4.64 23.39
C ASP A 134 13.95 3.96 22.51
#